data_039c11b0986acc55775437b1590ad808
#
_entry.id   039c11b0986acc55775437b1590ad808
#
_cell.length_a   1.000
_cell.length_b   1.000
_cell.length_c   1.000
_cell.angle_alpha   90.00
_cell.angle_beta   90.00
_cell.angle_gamma   90.00
#
_symmetry.space_group_name_H-M   'P 1'
#
loop_
_entity.id
_entity.type
_entity.pdbx_description
1 polymer ?
#
loop_
_entity_poly.entity_id
_entity_poly.type
_entity_poly.pdbx_seq_one_letter_code
_entity_poly.pdbx_strand_id
1 'polypeptide(L)'
;YVKLLCEELRITGKIAKEAKLRLESVYFGGGTPTSLSASQLTMLFDAVRENFDLSTCREYTVEAGRPDTITEEKLLAIKNGGAGRISINPQTFSDEVLKNIGRRHSANLTREKFLEARSIGFDNINTDLIAGLPGDTYEGFCDSLTKTLELSPENITVHTLALKRASNLGTEIGKVNTENGAAADKMLDFAYGLLTGNGYFPYYMYRQSKTLNNLENTGY
;
A
#
# COMPACT_ATOMS: atom_id res chain seq x y z
N TYR A 1 13.51 19.16 -0.99
CA TYR A 1 12.12 18.71 -1.10
C TYR A 1 11.41 18.83 0.24
N VAL A 2 11.80 18.07 1.30
CA VAL A 2 11.08 18.01 2.61
C VAL A 2 10.85 19.40 3.23
N LYS A 3 11.88 20.27 3.26
CA LYS A 3 11.73 21.65 3.78
C LYS A 3 10.66 22.47 3.04
N LEU A 4 10.59 22.34 1.72
CA LEU A 4 9.58 23.01 0.91
C LEU A 4 8.17 22.45 1.16
N LEU A 5 8.06 21.13 1.34
CA LEU A 5 6.80 20.50 1.71
C LEU A 5 6.31 20.93 3.10
N CYS A 6 7.21 21.07 4.09
CA CYS A 6 6.86 21.63 5.40
C CYS A 6 6.34 23.08 5.27
N GLU A 7 6.98 23.89 4.41
CA GLU A 7 6.50 25.26 4.17
C GLU A 7 5.14 25.30 3.48
N GLU A 8 4.91 24.39 2.53
CA GLU A 8 3.60 24.22 1.89
C GLU A 8 2.52 23.82 2.90
N LEU A 9 2.83 22.85 3.80
CA LEU A 9 1.93 22.47 4.90
C LEU A 9 1.62 23.66 5.81
N ARG A 10 2.61 24.50 6.14
CA ARG A 10 2.42 25.70 6.94
C ARG A 10 1.47 26.71 6.28
N ILE A 11 1.63 26.92 4.97
CA ILE A 11 0.77 27.84 4.20
C ILE A 11 -0.65 27.26 4.10
N THR A 12 -0.75 25.98 3.74
CA THR A 12 -2.04 25.28 3.60
C THR A 12 -2.80 25.23 4.93
N GLY A 13 -2.10 25.02 6.05
CA GLY A 13 -2.70 25.01 7.38
C GLY A 13 -3.36 26.36 7.74
N LYS A 14 -2.74 27.50 7.34
CA LYS A 14 -3.35 28.82 7.51
C LYS A 14 -4.64 28.95 6.70
N ILE A 15 -4.61 28.54 5.43
CA ILE A 15 -5.78 28.58 4.54
C ILE A 15 -6.90 27.71 5.10
N ALA A 16 -6.58 26.48 5.54
CA ALA A 16 -7.53 25.55 6.14
C ALA A 16 -8.20 26.13 7.39
N LYS A 17 -7.41 26.80 8.25
CA LYS A 17 -7.92 27.46 9.45
C LYS A 17 -8.84 28.64 9.12
N GLU A 18 -8.46 29.50 8.19
CA GLU A 18 -9.28 30.62 7.72
C GLU A 18 -10.59 30.15 7.09
N ALA A 19 -10.53 29.07 6.31
CA ALA A 19 -11.70 28.43 5.69
C ALA A 19 -12.53 27.57 6.68
N LYS A 20 -12.10 27.46 7.95
CA LYS A 20 -12.74 26.62 8.99
C LYS A 20 -12.91 25.16 8.56
N LEU A 21 -11.94 24.62 7.80
CA LEU A 21 -11.94 23.23 7.39
C LEU A 21 -11.62 22.32 8.57
N ARG A 22 -12.28 21.17 8.62
CA ARG A 22 -11.99 20.09 9.56
C ARG A 22 -11.21 18.98 8.84
N LEU A 23 -10.13 18.54 9.45
CA LEU A 23 -9.32 17.48 8.91
C LEU A 23 -9.86 16.14 9.42
N GLU A 24 -10.42 15.33 8.54
CA GLU A 24 -10.95 14.00 8.88
C GLU A 24 -9.96 12.87 8.60
N SER A 25 -9.03 13.08 7.66
CA SER A 25 -7.98 12.10 7.36
C SER A 25 -6.66 12.75 6.98
N VAL A 26 -5.57 12.06 7.28
CA VAL A 26 -4.21 12.39 6.84
C VAL A 26 -3.63 11.16 6.14
N TYR A 27 -3.11 11.37 4.94
CA TYR A 27 -2.56 10.29 4.14
C TYR A 27 -1.19 10.67 3.56
N PHE A 28 -0.16 9.94 3.95
CA PHE A 28 1.18 10.04 3.38
C PHE A 28 1.36 8.96 2.32
N GLY A 29 1.32 9.36 1.07
CA GLY A 29 1.40 8.47 -0.08
C GLY A 29 2.19 9.07 -1.24
N GLY A 30 2.01 8.53 -2.45
CA GLY A 30 2.64 9.00 -3.68
C GLY A 30 3.87 8.18 -4.07
N GLY A 31 5.09 8.74 -4.00
CA GLY A 31 6.32 7.95 -3.98
C GLY A 31 6.35 7.16 -2.67
N THR A 32 7.36 6.37 -2.40
CA THR A 32 7.39 5.63 -1.12
C THR A 32 7.80 6.57 0.02
N PRO A 33 6.92 6.90 0.99
CA PRO A 33 7.25 7.77 2.12
C PRO A 33 8.47 7.29 2.91
N THR A 34 8.63 5.99 3.07
CA THR A 34 9.79 5.38 3.75
C THR A 34 11.10 5.45 2.96
N SER A 35 11.11 6.07 1.77
CA SER A 35 12.35 6.50 1.11
C SER A 35 13.02 7.68 1.84
N LEU A 36 12.26 8.43 2.62
CA LEU A 36 12.77 9.49 3.51
C LEU A 36 13.46 8.88 4.72
N SER A 37 14.38 9.64 5.33
CA SER A 37 14.97 9.27 6.62
C SER A 37 13.96 9.43 7.76
N ALA A 38 14.21 8.77 8.91
CA ALA A 38 13.37 8.93 10.09
C ALA A 38 13.25 10.39 10.52
N SER A 39 14.35 11.16 10.50
CA SER A 39 14.34 12.58 10.82
C SER A 39 13.52 13.42 9.84
N GLN A 40 13.55 13.09 8.54
CA GLN A 40 12.73 13.76 7.54
C GLN A 40 11.25 13.45 7.71
N LEU A 41 10.91 12.21 8.06
CA LEU A 41 9.53 11.82 8.40
C LEU A 41 9.05 12.59 9.63
N THR A 42 9.85 12.65 10.69
CA THR A 42 9.54 13.43 11.90
C THR A 42 9.26 14.90 11.57
N MET A 43 10.11 15.54 10.74
CA MET A 43 9.88 16.93 10.30
C MET A 43 8.50 17.12 9.65
N LEU A 44 8.06 16.16 8.82
CA LEU A 44 6.75 16.24 8.16
C LEU A 44 5.61 16.03 9.15
N PHE A 45 5.73 15.09 10.08
CA PHE A 45 4.73 14.86 11.12
C PHE A 45 4.58 16.06 12.05
N ASP A 46 5.70 16.68 12.43
CA ASP A 46 5.71 17.90 13.22
C ASP A 46 5.02 19.04 12.46
N ALA A 47 5.34 19.22 11.17
CA ALA A 47 4.69 20.23 10.34
C ALA A 47 3.17 20.03 10.21
N VAL A 48 2.70 18.78 10.13
CA VAL A 48 1.26 18.48 10.14
C VAL A 48 0.65 18.84 11.49
N ARG A 49 1.26 18.35 12.59
CA ARG A 49 0.75 18.58 13.96
C ARG A 49 0.71 20.06 14.36
N GLU A 50 1.69 20.85 13.93
CA GLU A 50 1.78 22.26 14.26
C GLU A 50 0.81 23.13 13.46
N ASN A 51 0.44 22.71 12.26
CA ASN A 51 -0.33 23.57 11.35
C ASN A 51 -1.78 23.13 11.15
N PHE A 52 -2.17 21.92 11.60
CA PHE A 52 -3.52 21.42 11.44
C PHE A 52 -4.12 20.95 12.77
N ASP A 53 -5.42 21.17 12.94
CA ASP A 53 -6.16 20.57 14.05
C ASP A 53 -6.52 19.11 13.69
N LEU A 54 -5.89 18.18 14.41
CA LEU A 54 -6.10 16.75 14.23
C LEU A 54 -7.19 16.18 15.15
N SER A 55 -7.89 16.99 15.92
CA SER A 55 -8.90 16.53 16.88
C SER A 55 -10.07 15.78 16.24
N THR A 56 -10.34 16.05 14.96
CA THR A 56 -11.38 15.38 14.16
C THR A 56 -10.81 14.32 13.22
N CYS A 57 -9.50 14.11 13.21
CA CYS A 57 -8.84 13.15 12.34
C CYS A 57 -9.17 11.71 12.77
N ARG A 58 -9.86 10.97 11.90
CA ARG A 58 -10.29 9.59 12.15
C ARG A 58 -9.31 8.56 11.59
N GLU A 59 -8.56 8.94 10.56
CA GLU A 59 -7.59 8.07 9.91
C GLU A 59 -6.30 8.85 9.62
N TYR A 60 -5.18 8.31 10.10
CA TYR A 60 -3.86 8.82 9.78
C TYR A 60 -3.02 7.66 9.25
N THR A 61 -2.86 7.62 7.92
CA THR A 61 -2.23 6.51 7.19
C THR A 61 -0.89 6.93 6.60
N VAL A 62 0.09 6.03 6.67
CA VAL A 62 1.38 6.16 5.99
C VAL A 62 1.64 4.94 5.11
N GLU A 63 1.89 5.15 3.81
CA GLU A 63 2.35 4.12 2.90
C GLU A 63 3.83 3.79 3.16
N ALA A 64 4.09 2.72 3.90
CA ALA A 64 5.40 2.08 3.94
C ALA A 64 5.50 0.99 2.87
N GLY A 65 4.96 1.26 1.68
CA GLY A 65 4.63 0.29 0.64
C GLY A 65 5.76 -0.55 0.07
N ARG A 66 7.02 -0.30 0.48
CA ARG A 66 8.19 -1.05 0.03
C ARG A 66 8.96 -1.60 1.23
N PRO A 67 8.89 -2.91 1.49
CA PRO A 67 9.60 -3.54 2.61
C PRO A 67 11.09 -3.24 2.67
N ASP A 68 11.77 -3.12 1.52
CA ASP A 68 13.19 -2.79 1.41
C ASP A 68 13.56 -1.38 1.87
N THR A 69 12.58 -0.51 2.11
CA THR A 69 12.80 0.86 2.60
C THR A 69 12.42 1.04 4.07
N ILE A 70 11.84 0.02 4.71
CA ILE A 70 11.39 0.04 6.10
C ILE A 70 12.57 -0.24 7.03
N THR A 71 12.72 0.60 8.06
CA THR A 71 13.62 0.38 9.20
C THR A 71 12.88 0.63 10.51
N GLU A 72 13.35 0.04 11.60
CA GLU A 72 12.77 0.24 12.94
C GLU A 72 12.65 1.73 13.29
N GLU A 73 13.73 2.50 13.05
CA GLU A 73 13.73 3.94 13.31
C GLU A 73 12.63 4.69 12.56
N LYS A 74 12.34 4.29 11.30
CA LYS A 74 11.27 4.90 10.51
C LYS A 74 9.89 4.49 11.02
N LEU A 75 9.71 3.22 11.37
CA LEU A 75 8.46 2.75 11.97
C LEU A 75 8.16 3.48 13.28
N LEU A 76 9.17 3.65 14.15
CA LEU A 76 9.06 4.44 15.38
C LEU A 76 8.72 5.91 15.08
N ALA A 77 9.37 6.52 14.08
CA ALA A 77 9.06 7.90 13.67
C ALA A 77 7.61 8.03 13.19
N ILE A 78 7.13 7.07 12.39
CA ILE A 78 5.74 7.02 11.90
C ILE A 78 4.75 6.87 13.07
N LYS A 79 5.02 5.94 13.99
CA LYS A 79 4.17 5.71 15.18
C LYS A 79 4.12 6.92 16.08
N ASN A 80 5.27 7.51 16.40
CA ASN A 80 5.39 8.72 17.23
C ASN A 80 4.80 9.95 16.53
N GLY A 81 4.77 9.95 15.20
CA GLY A 81 4.12 10.98 14.38
C GLY A 81 2.60 10.98 14.45
N GLY A 82 2.00 9.95 15.09
CA GLY A 82 0.56 9.83 15.30
C GLY A 82 -0.17 8.99 14.23
N ALA A 83 0.56 8.36 13.30
CA ALA A 83 -0.07 7.48 12.33
C ALA A 83 -0.62 6.22 13.01
N GLY A 84 -1.94 6.02 12.89
CA GLY A 84 -2.63 4.84 13.40
C GLY A 84 -2.65 3.68 12.41
N ARG A 85 -2.48 3.96 11.11
CA ARG A 85 -2.51 2.97 10.04
C ARG A 85 -1.24 3.03 9.20
N ILE A 86 -0.74 1.87 8.80
CA ILE A 86 0.42 1.73 7.91
C ILE A 86 0.11 0.76 6.79
N SER A 87 0.68 0.95 5.61
CA SER A 87 0.56 0.01 4.50
C SER A 87 1.90 -0.65 4.22
N ILE A 88 1.97 -1.98 4.26
CA ILE A 88 3.16 -2.79 3.92
C ILE A 88 2.76 -3.72 2.79
N ASN A 89 3.32 -3.50 1.59
CA ASN A 89 2.77 -4.06 0.36
C ASN A 89 3.68 -5.15 -0.23
N PRO A 90 3.35 -6.45 -0.03
CA PRO A 90 4.08 -7.56 -0.63
C PRO A 90 4.02 -7.55 -2.15
N GLN A 91 2.89 -7.17 -2.75
CA GLN A 91 2.51 -7.34 -4.14
C GLN A 91 2.29 -8.81 -4.53
N THR A 92 3.18 -9.70 -4.14
CA THR A 92 3.19 -11.16 -4.23
C THR A 92 4.18 -11.71 -3.21
N PHE A 93 4.04 -12.99 -2.83
CA PHE A 93 5.02 -13.73 -2.03
C PHE A 93 5.90 -14.67 -2.87
N SER A 94 5.92 -14.52 -4.20
CA SER A 94 6.85 -15.20 -5.11
C SER A 94 8.08 -14.34 -5.35
N ASP A 95 9.24 -14.78 -4.87
CA ASP A 95 10.51 -14.05 -5.05
C ASP A 95 10.90 -13.93 -6.53
N GLU A 96 10.55 -14.91 -7.36
CA GLU A 96 10.77 -14.86 -8.81
C GLU A 96 9.93 -13.76 -9.45
N VAL A 97 8.64 -13.69 -9.12
CA VAL A 97 7.72 -12.66 -9.63
C VAL A 97 8.16 -11.28 -9.14
N LEU A 98 8.55 -11.14 -7.86
CA LEU A 98 9.09 -9.88 -7.33
C LEU A 98 10.29 -9.39 -8.13
N LYS A 99 11.22 -10.27 -8.46
CA LYS A 99 12.38 -9.96 -9.30
C LYS A 99 11.96 -9.51 -10.70
N ASN A 100 11.01 -10.22 -11.33
CA ASN A 100 10.50 -9.91 -12.66
C ASN A 100 9.85 -8.53 -12.75
N ILE A 101 9.15 -8.10 -11.69
CA ILE A 101 8.54 -6.75 -11.62
C ILE A 101 9.48 -5.67 -11.04
N GLY A 102 10.78 -5.97 -10.89
CA GLY A 102 11.79 -5.02 -10.43
C GLY A 102 11.72 -4.65 -8.95
N ARG A 103 11.12 -5.51 -8.12
CA ARG A 103 11.14 -5.34 -6.67
C ARG A 103 12.45 -5.86 -6.08
N ARG A 104 12.96 -5.17 -5.05
CA ARG A 104 14.25 -5.52 -4.41
C ARG A 104 14.08 -6.27 -3.09
N HIS A 105 12.85 -6.36 -2.58
CA HIS A 105 12.55 -7.10 -1.38
C HIS A 105 12.19 -8.56 -1.72
N SER A 106 12.33 -9.43 -0.72
CA SER A 106 11.87 -10.82 -0.77
C SER A 106 10.57 -10.99 0.01
N ALA A 107 9.91 -12.12 -0.20
CA ALA A 107 8.77 -12.57 0.60
C ALA A 107 9.11 -12.63 2.10
N ASN A 108 10.31 -13.15 2.44
CA ASN A 108 10.77 -13.22 3.82
C ASN A 108 10.94 -11.81 4.43
N LEU A 109 11.57 -10.87 3.72
CA LEU A 109 11.72 -9.50 4.19
C LEU A 109 10.37 -8.82 4.43
N THR A 110 9.38 -9.08 3.58
CA THR A 110 8.01 -8.57 3.79
C THR A 110 7.43 -9.05 5.10
N ARG A 111 7.54 -10.37 5.37
CA ARG A 111 7.11 -10.98 6.62
C ARG A 111 7.83 -10.37 7.84
N GLU A 112 9.14 -10.24 7.76
CA GLU A 112 9.95 -9.62 8.83
C GLU A 112 9.48 -8.20 9.13
N LYS A 113 9.31 -7.36 8.11
CA LYS A 113 8.88 -5.96 8.29
C LYS A 113 7.44 -5.83 8.78
N PHE A 114 6.56 -6.74 8.40
CA PHE A 114 5.21 -6.81 8.94
C PHE A 114 5.23 -7.12 10.44
N LEU A 115 5.97 -8.15 10.85
CA LEU A 115 6.10 -8.54 12.26
C LEU A 115 6.81 -7.45 13.10
N GLU A 116 7.81 -6.78 12.54
CA GLU A 116 8.47 -5.64 13.16
C GLU A 116 7.48 -4.49 13.41
N ALA A 117 6.64 -4.16 12.43
CA ALA A 117 5.60 -3.14 12.61
C ALA A 117 4.59 -3.54 13.71
N ARG A 118 4.19 -4.82 13.75
CA ARG A 118 3.35 -5.35 14.85
C ARG A 118 4.00 -5.19 16.21
N SER A 119 5.29 -5.52 16.34
CA SER A 119 6.02 -5.41 17.61
C SER A 119 6.15 -3.96 18.11
N ILE A 120 6.15 -2.98 17.20
CA ILE A 120 6.14 -1.54 17.51
C ILE A 120 4.74 -1.07 17.94
N GLY A 121 3.70 -1.88 17.72
CA GLY A 121 2.33 -1.59 18.15
C GLY A 121 1.45 -1.02 17.03
N PHE A 122 1.71 -1.31 15.75
CA PHE A 122 0.76 -1.04 14.69
C PHE A 122 -0.34 -2.11 14.69
N ASP A 123 -1.56 -1.71 15.04
CA ASP A 123 -2.74 -2.57 15.10
C ASP A 123 -3.64 -2.45 13.86
N ASN A 124 -3.27 -1.59 12.92
CA ASN A 124 -3.97 -1.39 11.66
C ASN A 124 -2.95 -1.38 10.50
N ILE A 125 -2.73 -2.56 9.92
CA ILE A 125 -1.81 -2.76 8.80
C ILE A 125 -2.61 -3.17 7.57
N ASN A 126 -2.46 -2.41 6.49
CA ASN A 126 -2.96 -2.77 5.17
C ASN A 126 -1.86 -3.49 4.38
N THR A 127 -2.26 -4.46 3.57
CA THR A 127 -1.38 -5.14 2.62
C THR A 127 -1.98 -5.12 1.22
N ASP A 128 -1.16 -4.89 0.21
CA ASP A 128 -1.59 -4.91 -1.19
C ASP A 128 -1.02 -6.13 -1.90
N LEU A 129 -1.88 -6.85 -2.63
CA LEU A 129 -1.53 -7.89 -3.59
C LEU A 129 -1.94 -7.45 -5.00
N ILE A 130 -1.28 -7.98 -6.02
CA ILE A 130 -1.62 -7.69 -7.42
C ILE A 130 -1.91 -8.99 -8.15
N ALA A 131 -3.13 -9.12 -8.67
CA ALA A 131 -3.54 -10.20 -9.55
C ALA A 131 -3.06 -9.96 -10.98
N GLY A 132 -2.59 -11.00 -11.66
CA GLY A 132 -2.16 -10.96 -13.05
C GLY A 132 -0.75 -10.41 -13.28
N LEU A 133 0.13 -10.47 -12.28
CA LEU A 133 1.54 -10.08 -12.45
C LEU A 133 2.25 -10.96 -13.49
N PRO A 134 3.19 -10.41 -14.27
CA PRO A 134 3.97 -11.16 -15.23
C PRO A 134 4.78 -12.28 -14.57
N GLY A 135 4.62 -13.50 -15.07
CA GLY A 135 5.29 -14.69 -14.52
C GLY A 135 4.62 -15.26 -13.27
N ASP A 136 3.54 -14.66 -12.79
CA ASP A 136 2.74 -15.24 -11.71
C ASP A 136 1.73 -16.25 -12.29
N THR A 137 1.36 -17.23 -11.47
CA THR A 137 0.36 -18.25 -11.78
C THR A 137 -0.85 -18.10 -10.87
N TYR A 138 -1.96 -18.75 -11.21
CA TYR A 138 -3.11 -18.80 -10.33
C TYR A 138 -2.74 -19.40 -8.96
N GLU A 139 -1.98 -20.49 -8.95
CA GLU A 139 -1.52 -21.17 -7.74
C GLU A 139 -0.55 -20.29 -6.93
N GLY A 140 0.34 -19.53 -7.60
CA GLY A 140 1.26 -18.58 -6.96
C GLY A 140 0.52 -17.42 -6.29
N PHE A 141 -0.52 -16.90 -6.92
CA PHE A 141 -1.39 -15.89 -6.31
C PHE A 141 -2.18 -16.45 -5.11
N CYS A 142 -2.73 -17.66 -5.23
CA CYS A 142 -3.45 -18.32 -4.13
C CYS A 142 -2.54 -18.53 -2.92
N ASP A 143 -1.31 -18.97 -3.13
CA ASP A 143 -0.27 -19.12 -2.09
C ASP A 143 0.05 -17.77 -1.45
N SER A 144 0.25 -16.73 -2.28
CA SER A 144 0.53 -15.37 -1.80
C SER A 144 -0.60 -14.81 -0.93
N LEU A 145 -1.85 -15.02 -1.32
CA LEU A 145 -3.01 -14.58 -0.54
C LEU A 145 -3.13 -15.35 0.78
N THR A 146 -2.86 -16.66 0.76
CA THR A 146 -2.86 -17.50 1.97
C THR A 146 -1.79 -17.03 2.95
N LYS A 147 -0.56 -16.77 2.48
CA LYS A 147 0.53 -16.22 3.30
C LYS A 147 0.21 -14.83 3.84
N THR A 148 -0.55 -14.03 3.10
CA THR A 148 -1.04 -12.74 3.59
C THR A 148 -2.01 -12.91 4.75
N LEU A 149 -2.96 -13.85 4.66
CA LEU A 149 -3.90 -14.17 5.73
C LEU A 149 -3.21 -14.66 7.00
N GLU A 150 -2.12 -15.43 6.88
CA GLU A 150 -1.32 -15.88 8.03
C GLU A 150 -0.73 -14.72 8.84
N LEU A 151 -0.48 -13.58 8.21
CA LEU A 151 -0.01 -12.35 8.88
C LEU A 151 -1.14 -11.59 9.58
N SER A 152 -2.39 -11.93 9.28
CA SER A 152 -3.59 -11.32 9.87
C SER A 152 -3.58 -9.79 9.79
N PRO A 153 -3.44 -9.18 8.59
CA PRO A 153 -3.59 -7.74 8.43
C PRO A 153 -5.06 -7.32 8.66
N GLU A 154 -5.30 -6.10 9.05
CA GLU A 154 -6.66 -5.57 9.22
C GLU A 154 -7.34 -5.23 7.90
N ASN A 155 -6.52 -4.95 6.86
CA ASN A 155 -7.02 -4.69 5.52
C ASN A 155 -6.15 -5.40 4.47
N ILE A 156 -6.80 -5.91 3.44
CA ILE A 156 -6.14 -6.49 2.27
C ILE A 156 -6.72 -5.82 1.04
N THR A 157 -5.85 -5.21 0.22
CA THR A 157 -6.28 -4.70 -1.09
C THR A 157 -5.77 -5.62 -2.18
N VAL A 158 -6.68 -6.13 -2.99
CA VAL A 158 -6.34 -6.89 -4.19
C VAL A 158 -6.47 -5.98 -5.40
N HIS A 159 -5.33 -5.66 -5.99
CA HIS A 159 -5.24 -4.90 -7.22
C HIS A 159 -5.21 -5.81 -8.43
N THR A 160 -5.76 -5.34 -9.53
CA THR A 160 -5.55 -5.93 -10.85
C THR A 160 -4.42 -5.20 -11.57
N LEU A 161 -3.52 -5.92 -12.20
CA LEU A 161 -2.43 -5.31 -12.96
C LEU A 161 -2.97 -4.31 -13.99
N ALA A 162 -2.50 -3.07 -13.91
CA ALA A 162 -2.79 -2.02 -14.88
C ALA A 162 -1.54 -1.69 -15.69
N LEU A 163 -1.64 -1.77 -17.02
CA LEU A 163 -0.53 -1.53 -17.95
C LEU A 163 -0.37 -0.04 -18.23
N LYS A 164 0.67 0.58 -17.70
CA LYS A 164 0.99 1.99 -17.99
C LYS A 164 1.93 2.08 -19.19
N ARG A 165 1.65 3.00 -20.14
CA ARG A 165 2.46 3.20 -21.36
C ARG A 165 3.95 3.48 -21.12
N ALA A 166 4.30 4.05 -19.97
CA ALA A 166 5.68 4.42 -19.61
C ALA A 166 6.39 3.37 -18.74
N SER A 167 5.79 2.19 -18.50
CA SER A 167 6.48 1.12 -17.77
C SER A 167 7.28 0.25 -18.72
N ASN A 168 8.47 -0.21 -18.31
CA ASN A 168 9.27 -1.19 -19.05
C ASN A 168 8.48 -2.48 -19.34
N LEU A 169 7.53 -2.82 -18.50
CA LEU A 169 6.54 -3.88 -18.70
C LEU A 169 5.60 -3.61 -19.89
N GLY A 170 5.34 -2.35 -20.23
CA GLY A 170 4.42 -1.99 -21.32
C GLY A 170 4.96 -2.27 -22.74
N THR A 171 6.27 -2.41 -22.91
CA THR A 171 6.91 -2.68 -24.21
C THR A 171 6.98 -4.17 -24.55
N GLU A 172 7.05 -5.06 -23.56
CA GLU A 172 7.08 -6.51 -23.75
C GLU A 172 5.68 -7.18 -23.72
N ILE A 173 4.71 -6.54 -23.07
CA ILE A 173 3.40 -7.11 -22.72
C ILE A 173 2.35 -6.95 -23.82
N GLY A 174 2.65 -6.33 -24.94
CA GLY A 174 1.71 -6.27 -26.07
C GLY A 174 1.23 -7.64 -26.59
N LYS A 175 1.80 -8.75 -26.11
CA LYS A 175 1.43 -10.13 -26.44
C LYS A 175 0.77 -10.92 -25.29
N VAL A 176 0.69 -10.36 -24.07
CA VAL A 176 0.30 -11.11 -22.83
C VAL A 176 -1.20 -10.98 -22.51
N ASN A 177 -1.98 -10.29 -23.33
CA ASN A 177 -3.27 -9.69 -22.92
C ASN A 177 -4.46 -10.64 -22.71
N THR A 178 -4.51 -11.85 -23.23
CA THR A 178 -5.72 -12.69 -23.13
C THR A 178 -5.61 -13.79 -22.09
N GLU A 179 -4.46 -14.45 -22.01
CA GLU A 179 -4.26 -15.54 -21.02
C GLU A 179 -4.12 -15.01 -19.60
N ASN A 180 -3.40 -13.91 -19.40
CA ASN A 180 -3.26 -13.29 -18.09
C ASN A 180 -4.55 -12.63 -17.59
N GLY A 181 -5.40 -12.16 -18.50
CA GLY A 181 -6.70 -11.61 -18.14
C GLY A 181 -7.64 -12.68 -17.56
N ALA A 182 -7.74 -13.84 -18.20
CA ALA A 182 -8.56 -14.96 -17.73
C ALA A 182 -8.01 -15.56 -16.40
N ALA A 183 -6.67 -15.54 -16.21
CA ALA A 183 -6.07 -15.94 -14.96
C ALA A 183 -6.35 -14.93 -13.84
N ALA A 184 -6.27 -13.62 -14.13
CA ALA A 184 -6.56 -12.57 -13.16
C ALA A 184 -8.02 -12.62 -12.67
N ASP A 185 -8.97 -12.91 -13.56
CA ASP A 185 -10.38 -13.08 -13.21
C ASP A 185 -10.57 -14.18 -12.15
N LYS A 186 -9.99 -15.37 -12.41
CA LYS A 186 -10.01 -16.47 -11.46
C LYS A 186 -9.32 -16.13 -10.13
N MET A 187 -8.22 -15.36 -10.17
CA MET A 187 -7.51 -14.90 -8.98
C MET A 187 -8.40 -14.00 -8.12
N LEU A 188 -9.18 -13.10 -8.75
CA LEU A 188 -10.11 -12.22 -8.03
C LEU A 188 -11.28 -12.98 -7.43
N ASP A 189 -11.85 -13.96 -8.17
CA ASP A 189 -12.91 -14.83 -7.66
C ASP A 189 -12.42 -15.62 -6.44
N PHE A 190 -11.22 -16.19 -6.52
CA PHE A 190 -10.60 -16.88 -5.40
C PHE A 190 -10.38 -15.95 -4.20
N ALA A 191 -9.87 -14.73 -4.46
CA ALA A 191 -9.63 -13.74 -3.41
C ALA A 191 -10.94 -13.38 -2.71
N TYR A 192 -12.00 -13.12 -3.46
CA TYR A 192 -13.32 -12.84 -2.90
C TYR A 192 -13.81 -13.98 -2.00
N GLY A 193 -13.78 -15.22 -2.49
CA GLY A 193 -14.23 -16.38 -1.72
C GLY A 193 -13.42 -16.64 -0.47
N LEU A 194 -12.08 -16.58 -0.58
CA LEU A 194 -11.18 -16.84 0.55
C LEU A 194 -11.28 -15.73 1.61
N LEU A 195 -11.26 -14.45 1.20
CA LEU A 195 -11.28 -13.32 2.12
C LEU A 195 -12.64 -13.22 2.83
N THR A 196 -13.75 -13.34 2.12
CA THR A 196 -15.09 -13.31 2.75
C THR A 196 -15.30 -14.50 3.68
N GLY A 197 -14.79 -15.68 3.31
CA GLY A 197 -14.80 -16.88 4.18
C GLY A 197 -13.98 -16.72 5.46
N ASN A 198 -13.01 -15.78 5.48
CA ASN A 198 -12.18 -15.47 6.65
C ASN A 198 -12.60 -14.16 7.36
N GLY A 199 -13.78 -13.64 7.07
CA GLY A 199 -14.37 -12.50 7.80
C GLY A 199 -13.95 -11.13 7.28
N TYR A 200 -13.24 -11.04 6.15
CA TYR A 200 -12.98 -9.78 5.47
C TYR A 200 -14.15 -9.44 4.56
N PHE A 201 -14.54 -8.17 4.51
CA PHE A 201 -15.65 -7.73 3.68
C PHE A 201 -15.19 -6.62 2.74
N PRO A 202 -15.62 -6.65 1.44
CA PRO A 202 -15.34 -5.55 0.53
C PRO A 202 -15.93 -4.26 1.10
N TYR A 203 -15.08 -3.22 1.26
CA TYR A 203 -15.52 -1.92 1.75
C TYR A 203 -15.36 -0.81 0.72
N TYR A 204 -14.50 -1.00 -0.29
CA TYR A 204 -14.44 -0.14 -1.45
C TYR A 204 -13.99 -0.90 -2.70
N MET A 205 -14.37 -0.40 -3.85
CA MET A 205 -14.00 -0.95 -5.14
C MET A 205 -13.79 0.19 -6.14
N TYR A 206 -12.74 0.10 -6.95
CA TYR A 206 -12.50 1.06 -8.01
C TYR A 206 -11.84 0.39 -9.22
N ARG A 207 -12.03 1.00 -10.39
CA ARG A 207 -11.41 0.55 -11.63
C ARG A 207 -10.42 1.58 -12.13
N GLN A 208 -9.21 1.14 -12.45
CA GLN A 208 -8.25 1.93 -13.18
C GLN A 208 -8.41 1.73 -14.69
N SER A 209 -8.04 2.75 -15.47
CA SER A 209 -7.93 2.58 -16.92
C SER A 209 -6.83 1.58 -17.24
N LYS A 210 -7.07 0.67 -18.22
CA LYS A 210 -6.12 -0.33 -18.71
C LYS A 210 -5.75 -1.43 -17.70
N THR A 211 -6.62 -1.77 -16.77
CA THR A 211 -6.53 -3.02 -16.03
C THR A 211 -6.77 -4.19 -16.97
N LEU A 212 -6.19 -5.35 -16.64
CA LEU A 212 -6.48 -6.59 -17.34
C LEU A 212 -8.00 -6.83 -17.34
N ASN A 213 -8.59 -7.15 -18.48
CA ASN A 213 -10.02 -7.42 -18.69
C ASN A 213 -10.98 -6.36 -18.08
N ASN A 214 -10.52 -5.12 -17.87
CA ASN A 214 -11.28 -4.09 -17.15
C ASN A 214 -11.75 -4.50 -15.75
N LEU A 215 -11.01 -5.39 -15.09
CA LEU A 215 -11.28 -5.84 -13.74
C LEU A 215 -11.05 -4.74 -12.69
N GLU A 216 -11.73 -4.84 -11.57
CA GLU A 216 -11.67 -3.90 -10.47
C GLU A 216 -10.54 -4.22 -9.50
N ASN A 217 -10.19 -3.21 -8.70
CA ASN A 217 -9.40 -3.33 -7.48
C ASN A 217 -10.35 -3.28 -6.29
N THR A 218 -10.18 -4.17 -5.34
CA THR A 218 -11.08 -4.29 -4.18
C THR A 218 -10.29 -4.24 -2.89
N GLY A 219 -10.73 -3.41 -1.95
CA GLY A 219 -10.25 -3.37 -0.57
C GLY A 219 -11.19 -4.16 0.34
N TYR A 220 -10.60 -5.03 1.15
CA TYR A 220 -11.25 -5.91 2.12
C TYR A 220 -10.82 -5.59 3.53
#